data_9adddb841733543e7e5c394ec92084e7
#
_entry.id   9adddb841733543e7e5c394ec92084e7
#
_cell.length_a   1.000
_cell.length_b   1.000
_cell.length_c   1.000
_cell.angle_alpha   90.00
_cell.angle_beta   90.00
_cell.angle_gamma   90.00
#
_symmetry.space_group_name_H-M   'P 1'
#
loop_
_entity.id
_entity.type
_entity.pdbx_description
1 polymer ?
#
loop_
_entity_poly.entity_id
_entity_poly.type
_entity_poly.pdbx_seq_one_letter_code
_entity_poly.pdbx_strand_id
1 'polypeptide(L)'
;MVDLSSNLLSGAIPSNIANCSFLNSVRLDSNKLDGPIPAEIGSLNRLKNFNVANNMLTGPVRRFINATFPPESYANNAGLCGSPLKACVTKRIGFHHILLSTVLNRRVQFACGFVTGWSLFTVLGIYLFFLGLPGVKKMLLFINKRTKVMVIDGNESPQREEVNNDPKILKMEKIVTRMSFLELSKVTLNFSQDNEIGNGMLGKVYKALVPNGWTVAIKRFHVSEDLEEEFVSEITTLGSLRHPNLVPLIGFCSERDERILVYKYMPNGNLHEWLHSTDDKARLLDFNLRVKIVLGVAKALTWLHDGGNFHVVHSNISTQCILLNENFDPKLSNFWEATLAKTNDIDSNLSLFPIVECLDFTTYKKDVYRFGVVLLELLTRKKSYILSCSSLNLSSSSFASPLDVDKLLLGQGFDNMVMQLLELASDCMKFIPDQRPTMQQVYQTVAAIARVHDQTEDSEIQLHVD
;
A
#
# COMPACT_ATOMS: atom_id res chain seq x y z
N MET A 1 -18.96 3.15 18.75
CA MET A 1 -19.60 4.48 18.89
C MET A 1 -18.49 5.50 19.05
N VAL A 2 -18.53 6.60 18.34
CA VAL A 2 -17.66 7.78 18.52
C VAL A 2 -18.58 8.95 18.81
N ASP A 3 -18.42 9.58 19.98
CA ASP A 3 -19.09 10.80 20.37
C ASP A 3 -18.05 11.84 20.78
N LEU A 4 -17.89 12.83 19.94
CA LEU A 4 -16.99 13.98 20.11
C LEU A 4 -17.79 15.29 20.03
N SER A 5 -19.11 15.20 20.26
CA SER A 5 -19.99 16.37 20.22
C SER A 5 -19.62 17.40 21.30
N SER A 6 -19.99 18.66 21.05
CA SER A 6 -19.81 19.77 21.99
C SER A 6 -18.35 19.96 22.46
N ASN A 7 -17.43 20.01 21.50
CA ASN A 7 -16.01 20.27 21.72
C ASN A 7 -15.53 21.49 20.90
N LEU A 8 -14.23 21.75 20.88
CA LEU A 8 -13.61 22.83 20.09
C LEU A 8 -12.77 22.28 18.95
N LEU A 9 -13.10 21.08 18.44
CA LEU A 9 -12.37 20.44 17.34
C LEU A 9 -12.46 21.29 16.07
N SER A 10 -11.33 21.47 15.40
CA SER A 10 -11.22 22.24 14.15
C SER A 10 -10.48 21.45 13.07
N GLY A 11 -10.58 21.91 11.81
CA GLY A 11 -10.01 21.23 10.65
C GLY A 11 -10.97 20.20 10.05
N ALA A 12 -10.48 19.48 9.02
CA ALA A 12 -11.30 18.55 8.27
C ALA A 12 -11.57 17.25 9.03
N ILE A 13 -12.75 16.64 8.80
CA ILE A 13 -13.05 15.29 9.29
C ILE A 13 -12.09 14.31 8.59
N PRO A 14 -11.30 13.50 9.34
CA PRO A 14 -10.36 12.56 8.76
C PRO A 14 -11.08 11.44 7.99
N SER A 15 -10.68 11.16 6.75
CA SER A 15 -11.24 10.04 5.97
C SER A 15 -11.02 8.68 6.65
N ASN A 16 -9.96 8.56 7.45
CA ASN A 16 -9.61 7.35 8.18
C ASN A 16 -10.68 6.88 9.19
N ILE A 17 -11.65 7.73 9.57
CA ILE A 17 -12.79 7.30 10.40
C ILE A 17 -13.59 6.18 9.72
N ALA A 18 -13.58 6.11 8.40
CA ALA A 18 -14.22 5.06 7.62
C ALA A 18 -13.56 3.68 7.78
N ASN A 19 -12.31 3.61 8.25
CA ASN A 19 -11.62 2.35 8.53
C ASN A 19 -12.23 1.61 9.73
N CYS A 20 -12.99 2.29 10.56
CA CYS A 20 -13.72 1.70 11.67
C CYS A 20 -15.06 1.09 11.19
N SER A 21 -15.03 0.00 10.45
CA SER A 21 -16.19 -0.66 9.81
C SER A 21 -17.31 -1.11 10.79
N PHE A 22 -17.02 -1.17 12.09
CA PHE A 22 -17.98 -1.52 13.15
C PHE A 22 -18.66 -0.32 13.80
N LEU A 23 -18.39 0.91 13.34
CA LEU A 23 -19.06 2.10 13.86
C LEU A 23 -20.56 2.06 13.56
N ASN A 24 -21.34 2.19 14.62
CA ASN A 24 -22.79 2.30 14.56
C ASN A 24 -23.29 3.72 14.88
N SER A 25 -22.44 4.57 15.47
CA SER A 25 -22.77 5.95 15.82
C SER A 25 -21.54 6.85 15.72
N VAL A 26 -21.68 7.98 15.02
CA VAL A 26 -20.67 9.04 14.88
C VAL A 26 -21.36 10.37 15.20
N ARG A 27 -20.95 11.02 16.28
CA ARG A 27 -21.42 12.34 16.69
C ARG A 27 -20.24 13.31 16.75
N LEU A 28 -20.32 14.33 15.89
CA LEU A 28 -19.31 15.38 15.76
C LEU A 28 -19.95 16.77 15.85
N ASP A 29 -21.21 16.82 16.24
CA ASP A 29 -21.99 18.04 16.31
C ASP A 29 -21.43 19.04 17.32
N SER A 30 -21.66 20.33 17.06
CA SER A 30 -21.24 21.43 17.96
C SER A 30 -19.72 21.50 18.12
N ASN A 31 -19.00 21.64 17.02
CA ASN A 31 -17.54 21.82 16.93
C ASN A 31 -17.19 22.96 15.96
N LYS A 32 -15.94 23.08 15.57
CA LYS A 32 -15.41 24.02 14.58
C LYS A 32 -14.84 23.30 13.35
N LEU A 33 -15.38 22.12 13.02
CA LEU A 33 -14.90 21.32 11.91
C LEU A 33 -15.23 22.01 10.58
N ASP A 34 -14.30 21.96 9.63
CA ASP A 34 -14.42 22.57 8.31
C ASP A 34 -14.17 21.56 7.17
N GLY A 35 -14.17 22.05 5.92
CA GLY A 35 -13.97 21.18 4.76
C GLY A 35 -15.17 20.28 4.44
N PRO A 36 -15.01 19.35 3.48
CA PRO A 36 -16.08 18.44 3.05
C PRO A 36 -16.22 17.24 4.01
N ILE A 37 -17.43 16.66 4.03
CA ILE A 37 -17.63 15.33 4.64
C ILE A 37 -16.91 14.30 3.74
N PRO A 38 -15.96 13.51 4.26
CA PRO A 38 -15.24 12.52 3.48
C PRO A 38 -16.17 11.50 2.81
N ALA A 39 -15.89 11.16 1.55
CA ALA A 39 -16.74 10.22 0.80
C ALA A 39 -16.72 8.82 1.44
N GLU A 40 -15.63 8.46 2.03
CA GLU A 40 -15.34 7.18 2.66
C GLU A 40 -16.27 6.87 3.84
N ILE A 41 -16.77 7.89 4.54
CA ILE A 41 -17.78 7.71 5.62
C ILE A 41 -19.05 7.06 5.08
N GLY A 42 -19.40 7.30 3.81
CA GLY A 42 -20.56 6.67 3.16
C GLY A 42 -20.47 5.14 3.08
N SER A 43 -19.27 4.56 3.17
CA SER A 43 -19.04 3.11 3.14
C SER A 43 -19.31 2.40 4.48
N LEU A 44 -19.55 3.14 5.57
CA LEU A 44 -19.85 2.58 6.89
C LEU A 44 -21.25 1.93 6.90
N ASN A 45 -21.31 0.66 6.57
CA ASN A 45 -22.55 -0.09 6.39
C ASN A 45 -23.36 -0.38 7.68
N ARG A 46 -22.73 -0.19 8.85
CA ARG A 46 -23.37 -0.39 10.17
C ARG A 46 -23.77 0.90 10.87
N LEU A 47 -23.54 2.06 10.24
CA LEU A 47 -23.82 3.35 10.84
C LEU A 47 -25.32 3.58 10.96
N LYS A 48 -25.80 3.72 12.20
CA LYS A 48 -27.21 3.98 12.54
C LYS A 48 -27.46 5.42 12.98
N ASN A 49 -26.42 6.11 13.44
CA ASN A 49 -26.50 7.49 13.89
C ASN A 49 -25.30 8.28 13.37
N PHE A 50 -25.57 9.38 12.69
CA PHE A 50 -24.56 10.30 12.18
C PHE A 50 -25.04 11.73 12.41
N ASN A 51 -24.26 12.54 13.13
CA ASN A 51 -24.59 13.92 13.42
C ASN A 51 -23.32 14.80 13.32
N VAL A 52 -23.38 15.80 12.43
CA VAL A 52 -22.34 16.79 12.20
C VAL A 52 -22.87 18.22 12.26
N ALA A 53 -24.05 18.42 12.85
CA ALA A 53 -24.67 19.72 12.98
C ALA A 53 -23.79 20.75 13.73
N ASN A 54 -24.03 22.03 13.50
CA ASN A 54 -23.32 23.13 14.18
C ASN A 54 -21.78 23.05 13.99
N ASN A 55 -21.34 23.07 12.74
CA ASN A 55 -19.93 23.09 12.32
C ASN A 55 -19.75 24.07 11.14
N MET A 56 -18.58 24.10 10.53
CA MET A 56 -18.28 24.93 9.35
C MET A 56 -18.06 24.07 8.10
N LEU A 57 -18.70 22.91 8.02
CA LEU A 57 -18.54 21.96 6.91
C LEU A 57 -19.10 22.52 5.60
N THR A 58 -18.50 22.06 4.49
CA THR A 58 -18.82 22.54 3.14
C THR A 58 -18.97 21.40 2.14
N GLY A 59 -19.57 21.69 0.98
CA GLY A 59 -19.69 20.74 -0.12
C GLY A 59 -20.94 19.86 -0.05
N PRO A 60 -21.06 18.86 -0.93
CA PRO A 60 -22.25 18.02 -1.03
C PRO A 60 -22.30 16.98 0.11
N VAL A 61 -23.50 16.83 0.68
CA VAL A 61 -23.79 15.72 1.61
C VAL A 61 -23.61 14.40 0.87
N ARG A 62 -22.89 13.46 1.49
CA ARG A 62 -22.59 12.14 0.92
C ARG A 62 -23.75 11.17 1.14
N ARG A 63 -23.95 10.26 0.19
CA ARG A 63 -24.89 9.15 0.34
C ARG A 63 -24.23 8.05 1.14
N PHE A 64 -24.97 7.49 2.10
CA PHE A 64 -24.57 6.30 2.84
C PHE A 64 -25.18 5.06 2.17
N ILE A 65 -24.49 3.93 2.20
CA ILE A 65 -24.91 2.70 1.50
C ILE A 65 -26.22 2.15 2.10
N ASN A 66 -26.33 2.10 3.43
CA ASN A 66 -27.43 1.43 4.14
C ASN A 66 -28.19 2.35 5.10
N ALA A 67 -27.99 3.67 5.05
CA ALA A 67 -28.63 4.60 5.96
C ALA A 67 -28.95 5.94 5.29
N THR A 68 -29.99 6.58 5.79
CA THR A 68 -30.31 7.98 5.50
C THR A 68 -30.45 8.72 6.81
N PHE A 69 -29.84 9.89 6.94
CA PHE A 69 -29.90 10.69 8.15
C PHE A 69 -30.75 11.93 7.92
N PRO A 70 -31.50 12.38 8.93
CA PRO A 70 -32.43 13.51 8.79
C PRO A 70 -31.64 14.82 8.57
N PRO A 71 -32.29 15.86 7.98
CA PRO A 71 -31.65 17.15 7.71
C PRO A 71 -31.04 17.82 8.95
N GLU A 72 -31.63 17.58 10.12
CA GLU A 72 -31.15 18.10 11.41
C GLU A 72 -29.72 17.64 11.75
N SER A 73 -29.34 16.46 11.30
CA SER A 73 -27.98 15.91 11.47
C SER A 73 -26.88 16.71 10.77
N TYR A 74 -27.26 17.58 9.84
CA TYR A 74 -26.37 18.42 9.03
C TYR A 74 -26.61 19.91 9.26
N ALA A 75 -27.57 20.26 10.14
CA ALA A 75 -28.02 21.64 10.35
C ALA A 75 -26.85 22.57 10.75
N ASN A 76 -27.03 23.87 10.48
CA ASN A 76 -26.08 24.92 10.85
C ASN A 76 -24.65 24.70 10.29
N ASN A 77 -24.55 24.14 9.09
CA ASN A 77 -23.34 24.14 8.28
C ASN A 77 -23.64 24.92 6.99
N ALA A 78 -23.25 26.20 6.95
CA ALA A 78 -23.63 27.12 5.88
C ALA A 78 -23.13 26.69 4.48
N GLY A 79 -22.11 25.84 4.42
CA GLY A 79 -21.50 25.37 3.17
C GLY A 79 -21.98 24.00 2.69
N LEU A 80 -22.81 23.28 3.46
CA LEU A 80 -23.35 21.97 3.06
C LEU A 80 -24.56 22.09 2.13
N CYS A 81 -24.67 21.21 1.15
CA CYS A 81 -25.75 21.16 0.18
C CYS A 81 -26.01 19.72 -0.31
N GLY A 82 -27.07 19.51 -1.07
CA GLY A 82 -27.45 18.18 -1.57
C GLY A 82 -28.37 17.42 -0.63
N SER A 83 -29.03 16.37 -1.12
CA SER A 83 -30.03 15.61 -0.32
C SER A 83 -29.39 15.04 0.96
N PRO A 84 -30.03 15.22 2.15
CA PRO A 84 -31.40 15.72 2.39
C PRO A 84 -31.53 17.26 2.50
N LEU A 85 -30.44 18.00 2.34
CA LEU A 85 -30.46 19.47 2.33
C LEU A 85 -30.87 20.02 0.95
N LYS A 86 -30.89 21.36 0.84
CA LYS A 86 -31.17 22.05 -0.43
C LYS A 86 -30.14 21.66 -1.49
N ALA A 87 -30.57 21.58 -2.76
CA ALA A 87 -29.71 21.28 -3.89
C ALA A 87 -28.48 22.21 -3.92
N CYS A 88 -27.33 21.65 -4.25
CA CYS A 88 -26.10 22.43 -4.41
C CYS A 88 -26.30 23.46 -5.53
N VAL A 89 -26.30 24.73 -5.17
CA VAL A 89 -26.33 25.81 -6.15
C VAL A 89 -24.95 25.86 -6.79
N THR A 90 -24.80 25.21 -7.93
CA THR A 90 -23.70 25.58 -8.82
C THR A 90 -23.96 27.03 -9.23
N LYS A 91 -23.25 27.99 -8.64
CA LYS A 91 -23.04 29.29 -9.28
C LYS A 91 -22.42 28.97 -10.64
N ARG A 92 -23.27 28.84 -11.66
CA ARG A 92 -22.81 29.01 -13.02
C ARG A 92 -22.39 30.46 -13.15
N ILE A 93 -21.18 30.75 -12.73
CA ILE A 93 -20.45 31.89 -13.19
C ILE A 93 -20.42 31.70 -14.71
N GLY A 94 -20.85 32.73 -15.45
CA GLY A 94 -21.01 32.70 -16.90
C GLY A 94 -19.73 32.44 -17.71
N PHE A 95 -18.83 31.65 -17.22
CA PHE A 95 -17.65 31.10 -17.88
C PHE A 95 -17.98 30.05 -18.94
N HIS A 96 -19.20 29.48 -18.89
CA HIS A 96 -19.59 28.43 -19.85
C HIS A 96 -19.79 28.99 -21.27
N HIS A 97 -20.15 30.25 -21.41
CA HIS A 97 -20.34 30.83 -22.77
C HIS A 97 -19.00 31.22 -23.42
N ILE A 98 -18.00 31.64 -22.61
CA ILE A 98 -16.69 32.01 -23.14
C ILE A 98 -15.83 30.76 -23.37
N LEU A 99 -15.93 29.76 -22.47
CA LEU A 99 -15.14 28.51 -22.62
C LEU A 99 -15.71 27.63 -23.75
N LEU A 100 -17.04 27.56 -23.91
CA LEU A 100 -17.64 26.78 -25.00
C LEU A 100 -17.35 27.39 -26.36
N SER A 101 -17.34 28.76 -26.48
CA SER A 101 -16.97 29.42 -27.73
C SER A 101 -15.48 29.28 -28.06
N THR A 102 -14.61 29.31 -27.04
CA THR A 102 -13.16 29.13 -27.28
C THR A 102 -12.78 27.67 -27.51
N VAL A 103 -13.43 26.72 -26.83
CA VAL A 103 -13.18 25.28 -27.04
C VAL A 103 -13.81 24.80 -28.34
N LEU A 104 -15.02 25.28 -28.70
CA LEU A 104 -15.61 24.98 -30.01
C LEU A 104 -14.81 25.60 -31.15
N ASN A 105 -14.39 26.85 -31.00
CA ASN A 105 -13.53 27.52 -32.00
C ASN A 105 -12.16 26.80 -32.14
N ARG A 106 -11.56 26.36 -31.06
CA ARG A 106 -10.32 25.53 -31.13
C ARG A 106 -10.57 24.18 -31.80
N ARG A 107 -11.68 23.49 -31.47
CA ARG A 107 -11.98 22.19 -32.12
C ARG A 107 -12.31 22.35 -33.61
N VAL A 108 -13.01 23.40 -34.01
CA VAL A 108 -13.26 23.71 -35.41
C VAL A 108 -11.99 24.15 -36.13
N GLN A 109 -11.14 24.95 -35.52
CA GLN A 109 -9.83 25.33 -36.09
C GLN A 109 -8.90 24.13 -36.17
N PHE A 110 -8.91 23.20 -35.15
CA PHE A 110 -8.15 21.96 -35.25
C PHE A 110 -8.70 21.01 -36.29
N ALA A 111 -10.03 20.89 -36.43
CA ALA A 111 -10.66 20.06 -37.46
C ALA A 111 -10.39 20.62 -38.88
N CYS A 112 -10.52 21.93 -39.08
CA CYS A 112 -10.19 22.58 -40.36
C CYS A 112 -8.69 22.50 -40.67
N GLY A 113 -7.81 22.72 -39.67
CA GLY A 113 -6.37 22.57 -39.83
C GLY A 113 -5.95 21.13 -40.08
N PHE A 114 -6.63 20.15 -39.46
CA PHE A 114 -6.36 18.72 -39.68
C PHE A 114 -6.81 18.25 -41.07
N VAL A 115 -8.00 18.68 -41.54
CA VAL A 115 -8.51 18.35 -42.87
C VAL A 115 -7.68 19.01 -43.96
N THR A 116 -7.31 20.29 -43.81
CA THR A 116 -6.45 20.98 -44.79
C THR A 116 -5.02 20.45 -44.75
N GLY A 117 -4.48 20.14 -43.60
CA GLY A 117 -3.15 19.50 -43.46
C GLY A 117 -3.14 18.11 -44.10
N TRP A 118 -4.17 17.31 -43.88
CA TRP A 118 -4.27 15.96 -44.48
C TRP A 118 -4.43 16.00 -46.00
N SER A 119 -5.22 16.94 -46.54
CA SER A 119 -5.35 17.11 -47.98
C SER A 119 -4.05 17.57 -48.64
N LEU A 120 -3.30 18.48 -48.02
CA LEU A 120 -1.97 18.88 -48.51
C LEU A 120 -0.96 17.75 -48.44
N PHE A 121 -0.97 16.94 -47.35
CA PHE A 121 -0.10 15.78 -47.23
C PHE A 121 -0.42 14.68 -48.25
N THR A 122 -1.70 14.44 -48.55
CA THR A 122 -2.08 13.44 -49.56
C THR A 122 -1.72 13.91 -50.96
N VAL A 123 -1.92 15.20 -51.31
CA VAL A 123 -1.53 15.76 -52.60
C VAL A 123 -0.01 15.74 -52.75
N LEU A 124 0.74 16.13 -51.71
CA LEU A 124 2.19 16.08 -51.70
C LEU A 124 2.71 14.64 -51.77
N GLY A 125 2.08 13.69 -51.10
CA GLY A 125 2.42 12.26 -51.15
C GLY A 125 2.19 11.65 -52.52
N ILE A 126 1.09 12.01 -53.19
CA ILE A 126 0.79 11.60 -54.57
C ILE A 126 1.81 12.21 -55.52
N TYR A 127 2.13 13.50 -55.38
CA TYR A 127 3.12 14.19 -56.20
C TYR A 127 4.51 13.56 -56.08
N LEU A 128 4.98 13.26 -54.85
CA LEU A 128 6.25 12.59 -54.57
C LEU A 128 6.25 11.12 -55.05
N PHE A 129 5.09 10.44 -55.05
CA PHE A 129 4.94 9.09 -55.60
C PHE A 129 5.16 9.07 -57.12
N PHE A 130 4.63 10.08 -57.82
CA PHE A 130 4.85 10.21 -59.27
C PHE A 130 6.28 10.64 -59.64
N LEU A 131 7.00 11.33 -58.72
CA LEU A 131 8.41 11.69 -58.90
C LEU A 131 9.39 10.50 -58.75
N GLY A 132 8.90 9.31 -58.37
CA GLY A 132 9.71 8.09 -58.36
C GLY A 132 10.78 7.99 -57.26
N LEU A 133 10.71 8.80 -56.22
CA LEU A 133 11.69 8.80 -55.13
C LEU A 133 11.63 7.50 -54.31
N PRO A 134 12.72 6.74 -54.16
CA PRO A 134 12.72 5.38 -53.59
C PRO A 134 12.34 5.32 -52.10
N GLY A 135 12.36 6.46 -51.37
CA GLY A 135 12.00 6.54 -49.97
C GLY A 135 10.49 6.47 -49.67
N VAL A 136 9.65 6.95 -50.60
CA VAL A 136 8.18 7.04 -50.40
C VAL A 136 7.51 5.67 -50.51
N LYS A 137 8.05 4.75 -51.31
CA LYS A 137 7.56 3.36 -51.37
C LYS A 137 7.74 2.59 -50.08
N LYS A 138 8.81 2.83 -49.35
CA LYS A 138 9.04 2.21 -48.00
C LYS A 138 8.07 2.74 -46.96
N MET A 139 7.73 4.03 -46.98
CA MET A 139 6.82 4.66 -46.05
C MET A 139 5.36 4.25 -46.27
N LEU A 140 4.91 4.13 -47.51
CA LEU A 140 3.56 3.64 -47.83
C LEU A 140 3.37 2.15 -47.51
N LEU A 141 4.40 1.33 -47.64
CA LEU A 141 4.40 -0.06 -47.22
C LEU A 141 4.30 -0.19 -45.67
N PHE A 142 4.85 0.78 -44.94
CA PHE A 142 4.78 0.80 -43.48
C PHE A 142 3.38 1.19 -42.97
N ILE A 143 2.68 2.11 -43.65
CA ILE A 143 1.32 2.53 -43.31
C ILE A 143 0.30 1.43 -43.66
N ASN A 144 0.49 0.71 -44.77
CA ASN A 144 -0.42 -0.36 -45.21
C ASN A 144 -0.30 -1.63 -44.36
N LYS A 145 0.79 -1.78 -43.58
CA LYS A 145 0.97 -2.90 -42.62
C LYS A 145 0.21 -2.73 -41.32
N ARG A 146 -0.29 -1.50 -41.03
CA ARG A 146 -1.06 -1.21 -39.82
C ARG A 146 -2.58 -1.40 -39.95
N THR A 147 -3.12 -1.60 -41.15
CA THR A 147 -4.57 -1.69 -41.39
C THR A 147 -5.08 -3.08 -41.81
N LYS A 148 -4.25 -4.13 -41.71
CA LYS A 148 -4.73 -5.50 -41.86
C LYS A 148 -4.84 -6.18 -40.50
N VAL A 149 -5.98 -6.00 -39.88
CA VAL A 149 -6.46 -6.82 -38.74
C VAL A 149 -7.65 -7.61 -39.23
N MET A 150 -7.59 -8.93 -38.95
CA MET A 150 -8.61 -9.98 -39.03
C MET A 150 -8.97 -10.56 -40.40
N VAL A 151 -8.27 -11.61 -40.76
CA VAL A 151 -8.85 -12.86 -41.28
C VAL A 151 -8.13 -14.01 -40.57
N ILE A 152 -8.91 -14.82 -39.87
CA ILE A 152 -8.49 -16.05 -39.18
C ILE A 152 -8.29 -17.09 -40.27
N ASP A 153 -7.08 -17.62 -40.42
CA ASP A 153 -6.86 -18.93 -41.03
C ASP A 153 -5.70 -19.62 -40.35
N GLY A 154 -5.96 -20.84 -39.89
CA GLY A 154 -5.06 -21.63 -39.13
C GLY A 154 -3.91 -22.21 -39.93
N ASN A 155 -2.69 -21.94 -39.50
CA ASN A 155 -1.53 -22.83 -39.63
C ASN A 155 -0.45 -22.35 -38.66
N GLU A 156 -0.10 -23.17 -37.72
CA GLU A 156 0.93 -22.92 -36.71
C GLU A 156 2.31 -22.87 -37.36
N SER A 157 2.95 -21.73 -37.25
CA SER A 157 4.41 -21.58 -37.33
C SER A 157 4.90 -20.82 -36.11
N PRO A 158 6.11 -21.09 -35.57
CA PRO A 158 6.53 -20.57 -34.28
C PRO A 158 6.63 -19.03 -34.35
N GLN A 159 5.75 -18.37 -33.57
CA GLN A 159 5.74 -16.92 -33.47
C GLN A 159 7.04 -16.48 -32.78
N ARG A 160 7.82 -15.67 -33.48
CA ARG A 160 8.82 -14.79 -32.87
C ARG A 160 8.11 -13.93 -31.82
N GLU A 161 8.53 -14.05 -30.56
CA GLU A 161 8.16 -13.14 -29.48
C GLU A 161 8.36 -11.70 -29.98
N GLU A 162 7.28 -10.92 -30.05
CA GLU A 162 7.38 -9.47 -30.14
C GLU A 162 8.04 -8.99 -28.84
N VAL A 163 9.31 -8.66 -28.92
CA VAL A 163 10.02 -7.98 -27.83
C VAL A 163 9.30 -6.65 -27.62
N ASN A 164 8.50 -6.61 -26.57
CA ASN A 164 7.77 -5.43 -26.15
C ASN A 164 8.79 -4.41 -25.62
N ASN A 165 9.20 -3.47 -26.47
CA ASN A 165 10.20 -2.43 -26.18
C ASN A 165 9.58 -1.27 -25.37
N ASP A 166 8.67 -1.55 -24.43
CA ASP A 166 8.17 -0.53 -23.53
C ASP A 166 9.33 -0.02 -22.65
N PRO A 167 9.62 1.30 -22.67
CA PRO A 167 10.69 1.88 -21.86
C PRO A 167 10.57 1.58 -20.38
N LYS A 168 9.34 1.40 -19.84
CA LYS A 168 9.10 1.03 -18.46
C LYS A 168 9.60 -0.39 -18.16
N ILE A 169 9.26 -1.35 -19.03
CA ILE A 169 9.68 -2.75 -18.88
C ILE A 169 11.21 -2.84 -18.93
N LEU A 170 11.86 -2.17 -19.89
CA LEU A 170 13.32 -2.15 -20.01
C LEU A 170 14.02 -1.58 -18.75
N LYS A 171 13.40 -0.62 -18.06
CA LYS A 171 13.90 -0.10 -16.79
C LYS A 171 13.72 -1.10 -15.65
N MET A 172 12.58 -1.80 -15.58
CA MET A 172 12.33 -2.85 -14.59
C MET A 172 13.29 -4.03 -14.75
N GLU A 173 13.62 -4.43 -16.00
CA GLU A 173 14.59 -5.49 -16.30
C GLU A 173 16.01 -5.20 -15.79
N LYS A 174 16.38 -3.92 -15.64
CA LYS A 174 17.66 -3.54 -15.02
C LYS A 174 17.68 -3.77 -13.51
N ILE A 175 16.53 -3.85 -12.87
CA ILE A 175 16.35 -3.99 -11.42
C ILE A 175 16.13 -5.46 -11.05
N VAL A 176 15.23 -6.14 -11.77
CA VAL A 176 14.76 -7.49 -11.46
C VAL A 176 14.62 -8.29 -12.76
N THR A 177 14.85 -9.59 -12.70
CA THR A 177 14.77 -10.49 -13.85
C THR A 177 13.35 -10.57 -14.39
N ARG A 178 13.18 -10.36 -15.69
CA ARG A 178 11.92 -10.64 -16.39
C ARG A 178 11.76 -12.14 -16.61
N MET A 179 10.55 -12.64 -16.38
CA MET A 179 10.14 -14.03 -16.59
C MET A 179 8.96 -14.08 -17.54
N SER A 180 8.82 -15.14 -18.34
CA SER A 180 7.69 -15.27 -19.25
C SER A 180 6.45 -15.79 -18.52
N PHE A 181 5.26 -15.36 -19.00
CA PHE A 181 3.99 -15.86 -18.49
C PHE A 181 3.87 -17.37 -18.65
N LEU A 182 4.35 -17.91 -19.77
CA LEU A 182 4.31 -19.34 -20.08
C LEU A 182 5.10 -20.17 -19.05
N GLU A 183 6.30 -19.71 -18.65
CA GLU A 183 7.11 -20.37 -17.63
C GLU A 183 6.40 -20.37 -16.28
N LEU A 184 5.85 -19.20 -15.86
CA LEU A 184 5.15 -19.07 -14.59
C LEU A 184 3.85 -19.87 -14.56
N SER A 185 3.10 -19.91 -15.67
CA SER A 185 1.91 -20.72 -15.83
C SER A 185 2.24 -22.22 -15.71
N LYS A 186 3.33 -22.66 -16.34
CA LYS A 186 3.75 -24.07 -16.30
C LYS A 186 4.12 -24.51 -14.87
N VAL A 187 4.92 -23.74 -14.13
CA VAL A 187 5.36 -24.12 -12.77
C VAL A 187 4.26 -24.01 -11.72
N THR A 188 3.20 -23.24 -11.99
CA THR A 188 2.01 -23.14 -11.14
C THR A 188 0.88 -24.09 -11.53
N LEU A 189 1.10 -24.96 -12.53
CA LEU A 189 0.06 -25.80 -13.13
C LEU A 189 -1.15 -24.97 -13.59
N ASN A 190 -0.86 -23.94 -14.39
CA ASN A 190 -1.83 -22.97 -14.90
C ASN A 190 -2.58 -22.23 -13.78
N PHE A 191 -1.83 -21.82 -12.75
CA PHE A 191 -2.36 -21.14 -11.55
C PHE A 191 -3.47 -21.94 -10.87
N SER A 192 -3.22 -23.27 -10.72
CA SER A 192 -4.16 -24.18 -10.07
C SER A 192 -4.45 -23.73 -8.64
N GLN A 193 -5.70 -23.94 -8.22
CA GLN A 193 -6.16 -23.68 -6.86
C GLN A 193 -5.38 -24.49 -5.81
N ASP A 194 -4.89 -25.67 -6.16
CA ASP A 194 -4.08 -26.51 -5.26
C ASP A 194 -2.74 -25.86 -4.88
N ASN A 195 -2.25 -24.96 -5.70
CA ASN A 195 -1.03 -24.20 -5.47
C ASN A 195 -1.29 -22.80 -4.86
N GLU A 196 -2.56 -22.42 -4.69
CA GLU A 196 -2.93 -21.12 -4.10
C GLU A 196 -2.62 -21.14 -2.59
N ILE A 197 -1.77 -20.21 -2.15
CA ILE A 197 -1.35 -20.06 -0.74
C ILE A 197 -1.85 -18.74 -0.13
N GLY A 198 -2.50 -17.89 -0.90
CA GLY A 198 -3.07 -16.64 -0.42
C GLY A 198 -3.92 -15.95 -1.46
N ASN A 199 -4.94 -15.26 -0.98
CA ASN A 199 -5.83 -14.43 -1.80
C ASN A 199 -6.02 -13.08 -1.08
N GLY A 200 -5.54 -12.01 -1.68
CA GLY A 200 -5.55 -10.67 -1.13
C GLY A 200 -6.20 -9.65 -2.06
N MET A 201 -6.25 -8.41 -1.60
CA MET A 201 -6.85 -7.28 -2.31
C MET A 201 -6.22 -7.05 -3.70
N LEU A 202 -4.90 -7.21 -3.81
CA LEU A 202 -4.18 -6.95 -5.06
C LEU A 202 -4.13 -8.16 -6.00
N GLY A 203 -4.36 -9.39 -5.50
CA GLY A 203 -4.23 -10.59 -6.30
C GLY A 203 -4.06 -11.86 -5.50
N LYS A 204 -3.84 -12.94 -6.20
CA LYS A 204 -3.64 -14.28 -5.64
C LYS A 204 -2.17 -14.64 -5.61
N VAL A 205 -1.78 -15.41 -4.60
CA VAL A 205 -0.40 -15.89 -4.40
C VAL A 205 -0.37 -17.41 -4.55
N TYR A 206 0.56 -17.89 -5.36
CA TYR A 206 0.74 -19.31 -5.65
C TYR A 206 2.14 -19.75 -5.23
N LYS A 207 2.24 -20.97 -4.68
CA LYS A 207 3.51 -21.64 -4.42
C LYS A 207 3.92 -22.43 -5.65
N ALA A 208 5.19 -22.36 -6.05
CA ALA A 208 5.71 -23.14 -7.15
C ALA A 208 7.16 -23.58 -6.89
N LEU A 209 7.54 -24.70 -7.50
CA LEU A 209 8.92 -25.17 -7.56
C LEU A 209 9.46 -24.86 -8.96
N VAL A 210 10.46 -24.01 -9.04
CA VAL A 210 11.09 -23.68 -10.33
C VAL A 210 12.20 -24.69 -10.68
N PRO A 211 12.58 -24.83 -11.98
CA PRO A 211 13.48 -25.88 -12.44
C PRO A 211 14.86 -25.89 -11.77
N ASN A 212 15.32 -24.76 -11.23
CA ASN A 212 16.57 -24.67 -10.46
C ASN A 212 16.49 -25.21 -9.02
N GLY A 213 15.36 -25.79 -8.62
CA GLY A 213 15.12 -26.35 -7.30
C GLY A 213 14.65 -25.37 -6.23
N TRP A 214 14.44 -24.09 -6.57
CA TRP A 214 13.96 -23.10 -5.61
C TRP A 214 12.44 -23.14 -5.51
N THR A 215 11.95 -23.02 -4.28
CA THR A 215 10.52 -22.77 -4.05
C THR A 215 10.28 -21.26 -4.05
N VAL A 216 9.30 -20.83 -4.83
CA VAL A 216 8.94 -19.41 -5.02
C VAL A 216 7.47 -19.17 -4.67
N ALA A 217 7.17 -17.95 -4.29
CA ALA A 217 5.82 -17.41 -4.15
C ALA A 217 5.53 -16.48 -5.33
N ILE A 218 4.49 -16.78 -6.09
CA ILE A 218 4.13 -16.09 -7.32
C ILE A 218 2.83 -15.32 -7.08
N LYS A 219 2.93 -13.99 -6.99
CA LYS A 219 1.78 -13.08 -6.80
C LYS A 219 1.27 -12.64 -8.16
N ARG A 220 0.11 -13.12 -8.55
CA ARG A 220 -0.59 -12.71 -9.78
C ARG A 220 -1.62 -11.65 -9.42
N PHE A 221 -1.45 -10.44 -9.94
CA PHE A 221 -2.36 -9.33 -9.69
C PHE A 221 -3.72 -9.57 -10.36
N HIS A 222 -4.77 -9.00 -9.79
CA HIS A 222 -6.06 -8.93 -10.48
C HIS A 222 -5.93 -8.05 -11.72
N VAL A 223 -6.64 -8.40 -12.78
CA VAL A 223 -6.65 -7.58 -14.01
C VAL A 223 -7.42 -6.29 -13.71
N SER A 224 -6.69 -5.20 -13.55
CA SER A 224 -7.22 -3.85 -13.33
C SER A 224 -6.17 -2.82 -13.74
N GLU A 225 -6.59 -1.78 -14.45
CA GLU A 225 -5.73 -0.65 -14.81
C GLU A 225 -5.22 0.11 -13.56
N ASP A 226 -6.01 0.08 -12.50
CA ASP A 226 -5.69 0.78 -11.24
C ASP A 226 -4.52 0.14 -10.47
N LEU A 227 -4.14 -1.11 -10.77
CA LEU A 227 -3.09 -1.85 -10.06
C LEU A 227 -1.71 -1.80 -10.75
N GLU A 228 -1.59 -1.08 -11.86
CA GLU A 228 -0.31 -0.92 -12.56
C GLU A 228 0.70 -0.13 -11.70
N GLU A 229 0.24 0.90 -11.00
CA GLU A 229 1.09 1.73 -10.15
C GLU A 229 1.64 0.93 -8.98
N GLU A 230 0.84 0.12 -8.32
CA GLU A 230 1.24 -0.75 -7.21
C GLU A 230 2.24 -1.81 -7.66
N PHE A 231 2.01 -2.44 -8.82
CA PHE A 231 2.92 -3.42 -9.40
C PHE A 231 4.30 -2.81 -9.65
N VAL A 232 4.34 -1.64 -10.28
CA VAL A 232 5.60 -0.97 -10.60
C VAL A 232 6.27 -0.41 -9.34
N SER A 233 5.50 0.15 -8.39
CA SER A 233 6.00 0.61 -7.09
C SER A 233 6.73 -0.52 -6.35
N GLU A 234 6.16 -1.71 -6.30
CA GLU A 234 6.78 -2.85 -5.61
C GLU A 234 8.08 -3.31 -6.30
N ILE A 235 8.16 -3.30 -7.63
CA ILE A 235 9.39 -3.62 -8.36
C ILE A 235 10.48 -2.57 -8.11
N THR A 236 10.15 -1.30 -8.24
CA THR A 236 11.14 -0.23 -8.14
C THR A 236 11.67 -0.06 -6.73
N THR A 237 10.83 -0.25 -5.73
CA THR A 237 11.21 -0.15 -4.33
C THR A 237 11.89 -1.43 -3.87
N LEU A 238 11.18 -2.54 -3.79
CA LEU A 238 11.71 -3.79 -3.24
C LEU A 238 12.78 -4.42 -4.14
N GLY A 239 12.65 -4.28 -5.45
CA GLY A 239 13.61 -4.82 -6.43
C GLY A 239 15.02 -4.24 -6.27
N SER A 240 15.13 -2.98 -5.83
CA SER A 240 16.40 -2.29 -5.61
C SER A 240 17.00 -2.52 -4.23
N LEU A 241 16.20 -3.00 -3.27
CA LEU A 241 16.59 -3.13 -1.87
C LEU A 241 17.17 -4.54 -1.58
N ARG A 242 18.23 -4.59 -0.79
CA ARG A 242 18.84 -5.84 -0.32
C ARG A 242 19.13 -5.75 1.16
N HIS A 243 18.30 -6.43 1.97
CA HIS A 243 18.49 -6.48 3.42
C HIS A 243 18.04 -7.85 3.96
N PRO A 244 18.68 -8.40 5.00
CA PRO A 244 18.35 -9.72 5.55
C PRO A 244 16.89 -9.87 5.98
N ASN A 245 16.26 -8.79 6.46
CA ASN A 245 14.88 -8.79 6.94
C ASN A 245 13.87 -8.23 5.92
N LEU A 246 14.21 -8.21 4.63
CA LEU A 246 13.28 -7.96 3.54
C LEU A 246 13.04 -9.24 2.74
N VAL A 247 11.85 -9.38 2.18
CA VAL A 247 11.53 -10.48 1.26
C VAL A 247 12.30 -10.26 -0.06
N PRO A 248 13.06 -11.21 -0.56
CA PRO A 248 13.73 -11.09 -1.85
C PRO A 248 12.72 -11.16 -3.01
N LEU A 249 12.67 -10.10 -3.82
CA LEU A 249 12.00 -10.11 -5.12
C LEU A 249 12.96 -10.71 -6.14
N ILE A 250 12.55 -11.82 -6.79
CA ILE A 250 13.38 -12.62 -7.69
C ILE A 250 13.13 -12.24 -9.14
N GLY A 251 11.85 -12.03 -9.51
CA GLY A 251 11.46 -11.77 -10.88
C GLY A 251 10.11 -11.10 -11.01
N PHE A 252 9.80 -10.72 -12.25
CA PHE A 252 8.49 -10.20 -12.61
C PHE A 252 8.08 -10.66 -14.00
N CYS A 253 6.77 -10.68 -14.26
CA CYS A 253 6.20 -10.81 -15.58
C CYS A 253 5.25 -9.64 -15.86
N SER A 254 5.39 -9.03 -17.02
CA SER A 254 4.50 -8.02 -17.56
C SER A 254 4.27 -8.33 -19.03
N GLU A 255 3.22 -9.10 -19.31
CA GLU A 255 2.83 -9.54 -20.65
C GLU A 255 1.33 -9.32 -20.83
N ARG A 256 0.94 -8.62 -21.88
CA ARG A 256 -0.47 -8.25 -22.15
C ARG A 256 -1.10 -7.63 -20.88
N ASP A 257 -2.15 -8.24 -20.36
CA ASP A 257 -2.85 -7.78 -19.14
C ASP A 257 -2.35 -8.47 -17.85
N GLU A 258 -1.33 -9.32 -17.97
CA GLU A 258 -0.80 -10.06 -16.80
C GLU A 258 0.30 -9.27 -16.09
N ARG A 259 0.14 -9.14 -14.78
CA ARG A 259 1.11 -8.54 -13.87
C ARG A 259 1.40 -9.52 -12.76
N ILE A 260 2.65 -10.01 -12.73
CA ILE A 260 3.05 -11.08 -11.81
C ILE A 260 4.39 -10.73 -11.17
N LEU A 261 4.47 -10.90 -9.86
CA LEU A 261 5.70 -10.76 -9.07
C LEU A 261 6.12 -12.11 -8.52
N VAL A 262 7.42 -12.38 -8.52
CA VAL A 262 7.99 -13.65 -8.06
C VAL A 262 8.93 -13.39 -6.90
N TYR A 263 8.63 -13.96 -5.74
CA TYR A 263 9.39 -13.81 -4.51
C TYR A 263 9.99 -15.12 -4.04
N LYS A 264 11.04 -15.05 -3.20
CA LYS A 264 11.46 -16.22 -2.42
C LYS A 264 10.30 -16.66 -1.51
N TYR A 265 9.97 -17.96 -1.54
CA TYR A 265 8.91 -18.51 -0.69
C TYR A 265 9.33 -18.50 0.78
N MET A 266 8.39 -18.12 1.66
CA MET A 266 8.55 -18.10 3.11
C MET A 266 7.69 -19.22 3.73
N PRO A 267 8.29 -20.32 4.17
CA PRO A 267 7.55 -21.55 4.51
C PRO A 267 6.67 -21.40 5.75
N ASN A 268 6.99 -20.48 6.64
CA ASN A 268 6.20 -20.23 7.84
C ASN A 268 5.12 -19.15 7.66
N GLY A 269 4.84 -18.72 6.41
CA GLY A 269 3.75 -17.79 6.11
C GLY A 269 3.90 -16.43 6.78
N ASN A 270 2.80 -15.81 7.18
CA ASN A 270 2.77 -14.48 7.80
C ASN A 270 2.56 -14.56 9.32
N LEU A 271 3.06 -13.56 10.03
CA LEU A 271 2.97 -13.45 11.48
C LEU A 271 1.53 -13.40 12.00
N HIS A 272 0.61 -12.81 11.23
CA HIS A 272 -0.79 -12.72 11.60
C HIS A 272 -1.43 -14.10 11.80
N GLU A 273 -1.15 -15.05 10.91
CA GLU A 273 -1.65 -16.42 11.01
C GLU A 273 -1.13 -17.13 12.25
N TRP A 274 0.12 -16.88 12.65
CA TRP A 274 0.69 -17.43 13.88
C TRP A 274 0.05 -16.87 15.14
N LEU A 275 -0.15 -15.55 15.19
CA LEU A 275 -0.73 -14.88 16.37
C LEU A 275 -2.20 -15.23 16.60
N HIS A 276 -2.96 -15.41 15.52
CA HIS A 276 -4.42 -15.55 15.58
C HIS A 276 -4.93 -16.93 15.19
N SER A 277 -4.02 -17.91 15.03
CA SER A 277 -4.37 -19.31 14.85
C SER A 277 -4.80 -19.97 16.17
N THR A 278 -5.11 -21.26 16.07
CA THR A 278 -5.36 -22.12 17.25
C THR A 278 -4.19 -22.10 18.23
N ASP A 279 -4.47 -22.37 19.50
CA ASP A 279 -3.51 -22.21 20.61
C ASP A 279 -2.19 -22.97 20.44
N ASP A 280 -2.16 -24.07 19.70
CA ASP A 280 -0.94 -24.86 19.50
C ASP A 280 0.12 -24.13 18.69
N LYS A 281 -0.25 -23.42 17.61
CA LYS A 281 0.68 -22.58 16.84
C LYS A 281 1.13 -21.36 17.64
N ALA A 282 0.22 -20.74 18.38
CA ALA A 282 0.53 -19.56 19.17
C ALA A 282 1.50 -19.86 20.34
N ARG A 283 1.48 -21.08 20.90
CA ARG A 283 2.44 -21.52 21.93
C ARG A 283 3.89 -21.59 21.44
N LEU A 284 4.09 -21.79 20.15
CA LEU A 284 5.43 -21.76 19.54
C LEU A 284 6.02 -20.35 19.44
N LEU A 285 5.17 -19.29 19.58
CA LEU A 285 5.62 -17.90 19.65
C LEU A 285 5.89 -17.54 21.12
N ASP A 286 6.92 -18.15 21.68
CA ASP A 286 7.44 -17.81 23.00
C ASP A 286 8.02 -16.39 23.06
N PHE A 287 8.47 -15.95 24.22
CA PHE A 287 9.05 -14.62 24.40
C PHE A 287 10.27 -14.40 23.49
N ASN A 288 11.16 -15.35 23.41
CA ASN A 288 12.40 -15.28 22.64
C ASN A 288 12.13 -15.07 21.15
N LEU A 289 11.21 -15.83 20.61
CA LEU A 289 10.83 -15.73 19.22
C LEU A 289 10.14 -14.41 18.91
N ARG A 290 9.27 -13.90 19.82
CA ARG A 290 8.65 -12.58 19.66
C ARG A 290 9.69 -11.46 19.68
N VAL A 291 10.66 -11.49 20.58
CA VAL A 291 11.76 -10.52 20.62
C VAL A 291 12.61 -10.59 19.35
N LYS A 292 12.95 -11.79 18.89
CA LYS A 292 13.67 -12.01 17.60
C LYS A 292 12.93 -11.37 16.43
N ILE A 293 11.60 -11.57 16.34
CA ILE A 293 10.76 -11.00 15.28
C ILE A 293 10.76 -9.47 15.37
N VAL A 294 10.49 -8.93 16.56
CA VAL A 294 10.46 -7.47 16.78
C VAL A 294 11.81 -6.83 16.42
N LEU A 295 12.90 -7.44 16.86
CA LEU A 295 14.25 -6.96 16.59
C LEU A 295 14.57 -6.93 15.08
N GLY A 296 14.20 -8.00 14.35
CA GLY A 296 14.44 -8.08 12.91
C GLY A 296 13.59 -7.07 12.12
N VAL A 297 12.34 -6.83 12.52
CA VAL A 297 11.48 -5.81 11.92
C VAL A 297 12.01 -4.40 12.21
N ALA A 298 12.37 -4.11 13.47
CA ALA A 298 12.96 -2.82 13.85
C ALA A 298 14.27 -2.54 13.07
N LYS A 299 15.12 -3.57 12.89
CA LYS A 299 16.35 -3.47 12.10
C LYS A 299 16.06 -3.14 10.63
N ALA A 300 15.07 -3.81 10.02
CA ALA A 300 14.67 -3.53 8.65
C ALA A 300 14.16 -2.10 8.47
N LEU A 301 13.28 -1.63 9.37
CA LEU A 301 12.72 -0.29 9.30
C LEU A 301 13.77 0.81 9.56
N THR A 302 14.67 0.58 10.50
CA THR A 302 15.83 1.48 10.71
C THR A 302 16.65 1.61 9.43
N TRP A 303 16.95 0.48 8.79
CA TRP A 303 17.70 0.48 7.54
C TRP A 303 16.94 1.15 6.38
N LEU A 304 15.62 0.98 6.30
CA LEU A 304 14.79 1.65 5.30
C LEU A 304 14.73 3.17 5.51
N HIS A 305 14.67 3.63 6.77
CA HIS A 305 14.57 5.06 7.09
C HIS A 305 15.90 5.79 6.98
N ASP A 306 17.01 5.15 7.39
CA ASP A 306 18.32 5.81 7.55
C ASP A 306 19.42 5.21 6.65
N GLY A 307 19.09 4.24 5.80
CA GLY A 307 20.04 3.39 5.07
C GLY A 307 20.68 3.99 3.83
N GLY A 308 21.50 5.00 3.97
CA GLY A 308 22.44 5.42 2.91
C GLY A 308 21.78 6.23 1.78
N ASN A 309 21.86 5.75 0.53
CA ASN A 309 21.47 6.52 -0.65
C ASN A 309 19.96 6.63 -0.88
N PHE A 310 19.15 5.88 -0.14
CA PHE A 310 17.70 5.83 -0.29
C PHE A 310 17.02 5.88 1.07
N HIS A 311 16.02 6.72 1.17
CA HIS A 311 15.11 6.75 2.31
C HIS A 311 13.77 6.18 1.86
N VAL A 312 13.31 5.11 2.51
CA VAL A 312 12.08 4.43 2.15
C VAL A 312 11.13 4.43 3.34
N VAL A 313 9.90 4.87 3.11
CA VAL A 313 8.79 4.70 4.04
C VAL A 313 7.94 3.55 3.53
N HIS A 314 7.71 2.54 4.36
CA HIS A 314 6.96 1.35 3.98
C HIS A 314 5.45 1.61 3.85
N SER A 315 4.92 2.50 4.67
CA SER A 315 3.52 2.97 4.71
C SER A 315 2.46 1.92 5.06
N ASN A 316 2.73 0.62 4.99
CA ASN A 316 1.76 -0.46 5.20
C ASN A 316 2.26 -1.58 6.13
N ILE A 317 2.83 -1.23 7.29
CA ILE A 317 3.33 -2.21 8.26
C ILE A 317 2.18 -2.83 9.04
N SER A 318 2.14 -4.17 9.06
CA SER A 318 1.16 -4.98 9.81
C SER A 318 1.71 -6.39 10.03
N THR A 319 1.09 -7.17 10.89
CA THR A 319 1.44 -8.58 11.08
C THR A 319 1.24 -9.44 9.82
N GLN A 320 0.41 -8.99 8.88
CA GLN A 320 0.20 -9.67 7.59
C GLN A 320 1.36 -9.45 6.60
N CYS A 321 2.06 -8.34 6.66
CA CYS A 321 3.21 -8.07 5.80
C CYS A 321 4.55 -8.58 6.35
N ILE A 322 4.56 -9.16 7.55
CA ILE A 322 5.73 -9.77 8.16
C ILE A 322 5.69 -11.26 7.88
N LEU A 323 6.47 -11.72 6.91
CA LEU A 323 6.62 -13.13 6.57
C LEU A 323 7.75 -13.76 7.39
N LEU A 324 7.65 -15.08 7.63
CA LEU A 324 8.62 -15.83 8.43
C LEU A 324 9.29 -16.90 7.55
N ASN A 325 10.63 -16.89 7.51
CA ASN A 325 11.39 -17.91 6.79
C ASN A 325 11.43 -19.24 7.59
N GLU A 326 12.20 -20.21 7.11
CA GLU A 326 12.40 -21.54 7.73
C GLU A 326 12.91 -21.49 9.18
N ASN A 327 13.64 -20.41 9.54
CA ASN A 327 14.22 -20.17 10.87
C ASN A 327 13.41 -19.18 11.70
N PHE A 328 12.20 -18.84 11.26
CA PHE A 328 11.36 -17.79 11.86
C PHE A 328 12.00 -16.39 11.85
N ASP A 329 12.99 -16.13 10.97
CA ASP A 329 13.48 -14.78 10.79
C ASP A 329 12.42 -13.94 10.05
N PRO A 330 12.09 -12.75 10.55
CA PRO A 330 11.08 -11.90 9.94
C PRO A 330 11.58 -11.29 8.62
N LYS A 331 10.70 -11.22 7.65
CA LYS A 331 10.91 -10.64 6.32
C LYS A 331 9.76 -9.68 6.00
N LEU A 332 10.03 -8.38 5.91
CA LEU A 332 9.03 -7.41 5.45
C LEU A 332 8.70 -7.61 3.98
N SER A 333 7.43 -7.55 3.64
CA SER A 333 6.85 -7.70 2.30
C SER A 333 5.79 -6.62 2.04
N ASN A 334 5.17 -6.62 0.86
CA ASN A 334 4.09 -5.71 0.48
C ASN A 334 4.53 -4.23 0.42
N PHE A 335 5.46 -3.92 -0.47
CA PHE A 335 6.01 -2.57 -0.69
C PHE A 335 5.22 -1.73 -1.70
N TRP A 336 4.00 -2.12 -2.05
CA TRP A 336 3.20 -1.45 -3.06
C TRP A 336 2.75 -0.01 -2.66
N GLU A 337 2.62 0.28 -1.37
CA GLU A 337 2.38 1.64 -0.85
C GLU A 337 3.68 2.38 -0.46
N ALA A 338 4.84 1.73 -0.63
CA ALA A 338 6.08 2.32 -0.16
C ALA A 338 6.47 3.55 -0.97
N THR A 339 7.01 4.55 -0.28
CA THR A 339 7.47 5.79 -0.89
C THR A 339 8.99 5.86 -0.81
N LEU A 340 9.63 6.10 -1.94
CA LEU A 340 11.07 6.27 -2.07
C LEU A 340 11.42 7.76 -2.15
N ALA A 341 12.23 8.25 -1.22
CA ALA A 341 12.88 9.55 -1.34
C ALA A 341 14.34 9.37 -1.73
N LYS A 342 14.80 10.23 -2.60
CA LYS A 342 16.18 10.25 -3.07
C LYS A 342 16.97 11.31 -2.31
N THR A 343 18.18 10.97 -1.86
CA THR A 343 19.20 11.94 -1.50
C THR A 343 19.86 12.48 -2.78
N ASN A 344 20.25 13.76 -2.78
CA ASN A 344 20.52 14.63 -3.93
C ASN A 344 21.54 14.19 -5.01
N ASP A 345 22.10 12.97 -5.00
CA ASP A 345 23.28 12.60 -5.78
C ASP A 345 23.13 11.51 -6.85
N ILE A 346 21.94 11.06 -7.23
CA ILE A 346 21.80 9.96 -8.19
C ILE A 346 21.08 10.38 -9.47
N ASP A 347 21.66 10.00 -10.62
CA ASP A 347 21.19 10.25 -11.99
C ASP A 347 19.66 10.13 -12.16
N SER A 348 19.03 11.23 -12.58
CA SER A 348 17.61 11.36 -12.90
C SER A 348 17.12 10.38 -13.99
N ASN A 349 18.03 9.71 -14.68
CA ASN A 349 17.74 8.80 -15.79
C ASN A 349 17.25 7.40 -15.37
N LEU A 350 17.31 7.05 -14.08
CA LEU A 350 16.86 5.75 -13.55
C LEU A 350 15.48 5.79 -12.90
N SER A 351 14.88 6.95 -12.71
CA SER A 351 13.60 7.05 -12.01
C SER A 351 12.42 6.69 -12.93
N LEU A 352 11.71 5.64 -12.58
CA LEU A 352 10.44 5.23 -13.20
C LEU A 352 9.26 6.07 -12.69
N PHE A 353 9.42 6.74 -11.54
CA PHE A 353 8.40 7.53 -10.85
C PHE A 353 8.88 8.91 -10.44
N PRO A 354 7.95 9.83 -10.19
CA PRO A 354 8.28 11.07 -9.53
C PRO A 354 8.85 10.74 -8.15
N ILE A 355 10.15 10.94 -8.00
CA ILE A 355 10.83 10.89 -6.71
C ILE A 355 10.25 12.05 -5.93
N VAL A 356 9.75 11.79 -4.73
CA VAL A 356 9.37 12.84 -3.81
C VAL A 356 10.68 13.51 -3.38
N GLU A 357 10.89 14.75 -3.80
CA GLU A 357 12.12 15.51 -3.53
C GLU A 357 12.37 15.72 -2.04
N CYS A 358 11.34 15.63 -1.22
CA CYS A 358 11.43 15.71 0.24
C CYS A 358 10.32 14.87 0.88
N LEU A 359 10.67 13.78 1.56
CA LEU A 359 9.72 13.10 2.47
C LEU A 359 9.58 13.97 3.71
N ASP A 360 8.34 14.39 4.01
CA ASP A 360 8.02 15.03 5.27
C ASP A 360 8.38 14.07 6.43
N PHE A 361 9.06 14.60 7.45
CA PHE A 361 9.45 13.87 8.65
C PHE A 361 8.26 13.11 9.29
N THR A 362 7.05 13.67 9.19
CA THR A 362 5.82 13.03 9.68
C THR A 362 5.52 11.70 8.98
N THR A 363 6.01 11.50 7.77
CA THR A 363 5.78 10.28 6.97
C THR A 363 6.48 9.07 7.59
N TYR A 364 7.74 9.21 8.05
CA TYR A 364 8.47 8.15 8.77
C TYR A 364 7.78 7.78 10.09
N LYS A 365 7.18 8.74 10.75
CA LYS A 365 6.46 8.54 12.02
C LYS A 365 5.17 7.73 11.86
N LYS A 366 4.66 7.55 10.64
CA LYS A 366 3.57 6.61 10.35
C LYS A 366 4.05 5.16 10.49
N ASP A 367 5.23 4.84 9.97
CA ASP A 367 5.82 3.51 10.12
C ASP A 367 6.10 3.19 11.59
N VAL A 368 6.63 4.17 12.35
CA VAL A 368 6.84 4.02 13.80
C VAL A 368 5.53 3.68 14.52
N TYR A 369 4.45 4.41 14.22
CA TYR A 369 3.13 4.14 14.79
C TYR A 369 2.65 2.72 14.47
N ARG A 370 2.74 2.32 13.19
CA ARG A 370 2.32 1.00 12.74
C ARG A 370 3.19 -0.11 13.35
N PHE A 371 4.49 0.14 13.54
CA PHE A 371 5.37 -0.77 14.28
C PHE A 371 4.90 -0.93 15.74
N GLY A 372 4.53 0.17 16.41
CA GLY A 372 3.96 0.13 17.76
C GLY A 372 2.71 -0.74 17.84
N VAL A 373 1.82 -0.64 16.83
CA VAL A 373 0.62 -1.50 16.72
C VAL A 373 1.01 -2.97 16.58
N VAL A 374 1.98 -3.30 15.72
CA VAL A 374 2.48 -4.68 15.55
C VAL A 374 3.09 -5.20 16.85
N LEU A 375 3.88 -4.38 17.54
CA LEU A 375 4.47 -4.75 18.84
C LEU A 375 3.39 -5.03 19.88
N LEU A 376 2.37 -4.19 19.97
CA LEU A 376 1.25 -4.38 20.87
C LEU A 376 0.44 -5.65 20.50
N GLU A 377 0.22 -5.91 19.22
CA GLU A 377 -0.44 -7.13 18.72
C GLU A 377 0.36 -8.39 19.12
N LEU A 378 1.69 -8.35 19.02
CA LEU A 378 2.60 -9.40 19.45
C LEU A 378 2.53 -9.66 20.97
N LEU A 379 2.38 -8.62 21.79
CA LEU A 379 2.38 -8.75 23.24
C LEU A 379 1.01 -9.14 23.80
N THR A 380 -0.08 -8.80 23.10
CA THR A 380 -1.44 -8.98 23.61
C THR A 380 -2.24 -10.06 22.87
N ARG A 381 -1.79 -10.48 21.67
CA ARG A 381 -2.56 -11.29 20.70
C ARG A 381 -3.92 -10.69 20.31
N LYS A 382 -4.15 -9.41 20.59
CA LYS A 382 -5.35 -8.70 20.16
C LYS A 382 -5.17 -8.18 18.74
N LYS A 383 -6.16 -8.39 17.88
CA LYS A 383 -6.10 -7.93 16.49
C LYS A 383 -5.99 -6.40 16.40
N SER A 384 -5.18 -5.91 15.48
CA SER A 384 -4.84 -4.48 15.31
C SER A 384 -6.04 -3.55 15.13
N TYR A 385 -7.15 -4.02 14.51
CA TYR A 385 -8.36 -3.21 14.38
C TYR A 385 -9.03 -2.90 15.75
N ILE A 386 -8.94 -3.82 16.72
CA ILE A 386 -9.44 -3.60 18.08
C ILE A 386 -8.58 -2.53 18.77
N LEU A 387 -7.26 -2.60 18.58
CA LEU A 387 -6.30 -1.67 19.16
C LEU A 387 -6.46 -0.26 18.60
N SER A 388 -6.65 -0.14 17.27
CA SER A 388 -6.85 1.15 16.61
C SER A 388 -8.16 1.84 17.01
N CYS A 389 -9.23 1.09 17.24
CA CYS A 389 -10.51 1.64 17.71
C CYS A 389 -10.47 2.01 19.20
N SER A 390 -9.67 1.32 20.01
CA SER A 390 -9.51 1.63 21.43
C SER A 390 -8.69 2.89 21.66
N SER A 391 -7.73 3.19 20.79
CA SER A 391 -6.86 4.37 20.89
C SER A 391 -7.59 5.70 20.65
N LEU A 392 -8.78 5.69 20.04
CA LEU A 392 -9.62 6.88 19.87
C LEU A 392 -10.29 7.36 21.18
N ASN A 393 -10.29 6.55 22.24
CA ASN A 393 -10.88 6.89 23.54
C ASN A 393 -9.84 7.32 24.61
N LEU A 394 -8.60 7.58 24.22
CA LEU A 394 -7.49 7.81 25.13
C LEU A 394 -7.19 9.29 25.36
N SER A 395 -8.05 9.91 26.18
CA SER A 395 -7.59 10.93 27.10
C SER A 395 -6.94 10.22 28.29
N SER A 396 -5.62 10.33 28.38
CA SER A 396 -4.76 10.06 29.55
C SER A 396 -4.80 8.67 30.21
N SER A 397 -3.65 8.01 30.18
CA SER A 397 -3.09 7.13 31.22
C SER A 397 -3.46 5.64 31.32
N SER A 398 -4.07 5.00 30.32
CA SER A 398 -4.16 3.53 30.42
C SER A 398 -4.06 2.84 29.05
N PHE A 399 -2.90 2.93 28.40
CA PHE A 399 -2.50 1.99 27.38
C PHE A 399 -2.16 0.66 28.04
N ALA A 400 -2.75 -0.44 27.56
CA ALA A 400 -2.52 -1.81 27.96
C ALA A 400 -2.28 -1.98 29.47
N SER A 401 -3.36 -2.22 30.19
CA SER A 401 -3.17 -2.71 31.56
C SER A 401 -2.40 -4.03 31.49
N PRO A 402 -1.61 -4.39 32.50
CA PRO A 402 -0.96 -5.71 32.60
C PRO A 402 -1.93 -6.89 32.43
N LEU A 403 -3.23 -6.66 32.60
CA LEU A 403 -4.32 -7.62 32.41
C LEU A 403 -4.57 -7.98 30.94
N ASP A 404 -4.02 -7.22 30.00
CA ASP A 404 -4.23 -7.40 28.55
C ASP A 404 -3.10 -8.17 27.84
N VAL A 405 -2.00 -8.45 28.55
CA VAL A 405 -0.85 -9.21 28.04
C VAL A 405 -1.24 -10.66 27.78
N ASP A 406 -0.67 -11.24 26.73
CA ASP A 406 -0.80 -12.67 26.46
C ASP A 406 -0.29 -13.49 27.66
N LYS A 407 -1.15 -14.33 28.19
CA LYS A 407 -0.84 -15.17 29.36
C LYS A 407 0.38 -16.08 29.15
N LEU A 408 0.72 -16.37 27.90
CA LEU A 408 1.91 -17.15 27.55
C LEU A 408 3.23 -16.40 27.81
N LEU A 409 3.18 -15.09 28.02
CA LEU A 409 4.36 -14.26 28.29
C LEU A 409 4.56 -13.95 29.76
N LEU A 410 3.56 -14.23 30.61
CA LEU A 410 3.58 -13.88 32.04
C LEU A 410 4.09 -15.04 32.89
N GLY A 411 4.82 -14.69 33.97
CA GLY A 411 5.29 -15.66 34.94
C GLY A 411 6.45 -16.55 34.52
N GLN A 412 7.11 -16.20 33.38
CA GLN A 412 8.29 -16.91 32.87
C GLN A 412 9.62 -16.20 33.19
N GLY A 413 9.61 -15.21 34.08
CA GLY A 413 10.80 -14.42 34.43
C GLY A 413 11.03 -13.21 33.51
N PHE A 414 10.26 -13.05 32.46
CA PHE A 414 10.40 -11.96 31.46
C PHE A 414 9.46 -10.77 31.71
N ASP A 415 8.69 -10.77 32.81
CA ASP A 415 7.64 -9.79 33.05
C ASP A 415 8.12 -8.34 32.95
N ASN A 416 9.34 -8.04 33.46
CA ASN A 416 9.93 -6.71 33.36
C ASN A 416 10.25 -6.32 31.89
N MET A 417 10.76 -7.25 31.07
CA MET A 417 11.05 -7.03 29.67
C MET A 417 9.78 -6.83 28.85
N VAL A 418 8.72 -7.59 29.16
CA VAL A 418 7.39 -7.43 28.57
C VAL A 418 6.84 -6.04 28.87
N MET A 419 6.99 -5.54 30.11
CA MET A 419 6.56 -4.19 30.47
C MET A 419 7.34 -3.10 29.74
N GLN A 420 8.65 -3.26 29.57
CA GLN A 420 9.47 -2.33 28.77
C GLN A 420 9.05 -2.32 27.30
N LEU A 421 8.70 -3.47 26.70
CA LEU A 421 8.19 -3.55 25.34
C LEU A 421 6.80 -2.93 25.20
N LEU A 422 5.93 -3.03 26.21
CA LEU A 422 4.62 -2.35 26.25
C LEU A 422 4.79 -0.83 26.31
N GLU A 423 5.72 -0.34 27.13
CA GLU A 423 6.05 1.09 27.19
C GLU A 423 6.57 1.60 25.84
N LEU A 424 7.48 0.86 25.22
CA LEU A 424 7.99 1.17 23.87
C LEU A 424 6.85 1.21 22.84
N ALA A 425 5.92 0.25 22.89
CA ALA A 425 4.75 0.25 21.98
C ALA A 425 3.91 1.51 22.19
N SER A 426 3.66 1.89 23.44
CA SER A 426 2.94 3.12 23.81
C SER A 426 3.65 4.37 23.26
N ASP A 427 4.97 4.44 23.39
CA ASP A 427 5.77 5.55 22.88
C ASP A 427 5.70 5.67 21.36
N CYS A 428 5.76 4.54 20.64
CA CYS A 428 5.60 4.49 19.19
C CYS A 428 4.20 4.94 18.75
N MET A 429 3.18 4.74 19.58
CA MET A 429 1.79 5.03 19.25
C MET A 429 1.30 6.39 19.73
N LYS A 430 2.16 7.26 20.27
CA LYS A 430 1.79 8.62 20.68
C LYS A 430 1.03 9.34 19.57
N PHE A 431 0.02 10.10 19.97
CA PHE A 431 -0.86 10.82 19.05
C PHE A 431 -0.07 11.83 18.19
N ILE A 432 0.81 12.60 18.84
CA ILE A 432 1.64 13.61 18.16
C ILE A 432 2.84 12.92 17.52
N PRO A 433 3.00 12.96 16.18
CA PRO A 433 4.09 12.26 15.49
C PRO A 433 5.48 12.61 16.02
N ASP A 434 5.76 13.87 16.34
CA ASP A 434 7.07 14.33 16.81
C ASP A 434 7.47 13.74 18.16
N GLN A 435 6.50 13.32 18.96
CA GLN A 435 6.74 12.67 20.27
C GLN A 435 7.05 11.18 20.14
N ARG A 436 6.86 10.59 18.95
CA ARG A 436 7.22 9.20 18.70
C ARG A 436 8.74 9.08 18.54
N PRO A 437 9.37 7.99 19.02
CA PRO A 437 10.79 7.75 18.79
C PRO A 437 11.11 7.62 17.30
N THR A 438 12.39 7.64 16.93
CA THR A 438 12.86 7.20 15.61
C THR A 438 12.97 5.68 15.58
N MET A 439 12.97 5.05 14.38
CA MET A 439 13.20 3.59 14.30
C MET A 439 14.59 3.18 14.80
N GLN A 440 15.59 4.05 14.68
CA GLN A 440 16.90 3.85 15.28
C GLN A 440 16.84 3.74 16.81
N GLN A 441 16.11 4.63 17.48
CA GLN A 441 15.88 4.58 18.92
C GLN A 441 15.11 3.32 19.33
N VAL A 442 14.04 2.98 18.57
CA VAL A 442 13.27 1.75 18.76
C VAL A 442 14.16 0.51 18.67
N TYR A 443 14.98 0.41 17.62
CA TYR A 443 15.92 -0.69 17.43
C TYR A 443 16.92 -0.81 18.58
N GLN A 444 17.48 0.31 19.05
CA GLN A 444 18.41 0.33 20.17
C GLN A 444 17.76 -0.18 21.46
N THR A 445 16.54 0.23 21.76
CA THR A 445 15.79 -0.22 22.93
C THR A 445 15.50 -1.72 22.86
N VAL A 446 14.97 -2.22 21.74
CA VAL A 446 14.70 -3.65 21.56
C VAL A 446 16.00 -4.48 21.64
N ALA A 447 17.10 -3.99 21.02
CA ALA A 447 18.39 -4.66 21.08
C ALA A 447 18.98 -4.69 22.49
N ALA A 448 18.74 -3.67 23.31
CA ALA A 448 19.13 -3.67 24.72
C ALA A 448 18.36 -4.74 25.53
N ILE A 449 17.05 -4.83 25.32
CA ILE A 449 16.19 -5.85 25.95
C ILE A 449 16.66 -7.26 25.55
N ALA A 450 16.93 -7.50 24.26
CA ALA A 450 17.41 -8.79 23.75
C ALA A 450 18.75 -9.20 24.37
N ARG A 451 19.72 -8.27 24.54
CA ARG A 451 21.02 -8.56 25.16
C ARG A 451 20.93 -8.92 26.65
N VAL A 452 20.06 -8.25 27.40
CA VAL A 452 19.82 -8.59 28.81
C VAL A 452 19.28 -10.01 28.93
N HIS A 453 18.40 -10.39 28.00
CA HIS A 453 17.84 -11.73 27.91
C HIS A 453 18.92 -12.79 27.69
N ASP A 454 19.78 -12.62 26.66
CA ASP A 454 20.88 -13.57 26.34
C ASP A 454 21.82 -13.78 27.55
N GLN A 455 22.12 -12.71 28.31
CA GLN A 455 22.96 -12.78 29.52
C GLN A 455 22.30 -13.53 30.69
N THR A 456 20.96 -13.47 30.80
CA THR A 456 20.22 -14.21 31.84
C THR A 456 20.18 -15.70 31.54
N GLU A 457 19.99 -16.10 30.27
CA GLU A 457 20.04 -17.53 29.87
C GLU A 457 21.44 -18.14 30.11
N ASP A 458 22.53 -17.42 29.74
CA ASP A 458 23.91 -17.90 29.97
C ASP A 458 24.22 -18.06 31.46
N SER A 459 23.70 -17.21 32.32
CA SER A 459 23.88 -17.30 33.78
C SER A 459 23.10 -18.43 34.43
N GLU A 460 21.90 -18.76 33.94
CA GLU A 460 21.11 -19.90 34.43
C GLU A 460 21.72 -21.25 34.00
N ILE A 461 22.31 -21.31 32.79
CA ILE A 461 23.00 -22.53 32.31
C ILE A 461 24.24 -22.81 33.17
N GLN A 462 24.98 -21.78 33.62
CA GLN A 462 26.14 -21.96 34.51
C GLN A 462 25.74 -22.41 35.93
N LEU A 463 24.58 -22.06 36.44
CA LEU A 463 24.09 -22.48 37.77
C LEU A 463 23.61 -23.94 37.81
N HIS A 464 23.36 -24.57 36.67
CA HIS A 464 22.94 -25.97 36.57
C HIS A 464 24.07 -26.96 36.22
N VAL A 465 25.34 -26.49 36.09
CA VAL A 465 26.51 -27.29 35.75
C VAL A 465 27.42 -27.48 36.95
N ASP A 466 27.18 -26.83 38.09
CA ASP A 466 27.84 -27.05 39.39
C ASP A 466 26.92 -27.85 40.32
#